data_3dbd7bb59f864827c8555cfd306cc3b1
#
_entry.id   3dbd7bb59f864827c8555cfd306cc3b1
#
_cell.length_a   1.000
_cell.length_b   1.000
_cell.length_c   1.000
_cell.angle_alpha   90.00
_cell.angle_beta   90.00
_cell.angle_gamma   90.00
#
_symmetry.space_group_name_H-M   'P 1'
#
loop_
_entity.id
_entity.type
_entity.pdbx_description
1 polymer ?
#
loop_
_entity_poly.entity_id
_entity_poly.type
_entity_poly.pdbx_seq_one_letter_code
_entity_poly.pdbx_strand_id
1 'polypeptide(L)'
;FVCGDIANLQEVRSAFEAWRISDVVHLAAESHVDRSIADPTAFVRTNVMGTLNLLLCARDSWNDSTAHRFFHVSTDEVFGSLGQEGYFIESSPYDPRSPYSASKAGADHLVRAFFHTYGLPIVISNCSNNYGPNQFPEKLIPLIINNLLEGRDLPVYGKGLNVRDWLWVMDH
;
A
#
# COMPACT_ATOMS: atom_id res chain seq x y z
N PHE A 1 3.62 -9.09 19.49
CA PHE A 1 2.87 -9.30 18.25
C PHE A 1 1.38 -9.42 18.55
N VAL A 2 0.54 -8.67 17.80
CA VAL A 2 -0.92 -8.75 17.86
C VAL A 2 -1.40 -9.15 16.46
N CYS A 3 -2.17 -10.22 16.36
CA CYS A 3 -2.82 -10.61 15.12
C CYS A 3 -4.22 -9.98 15.07
N GLY A 4 -4.56 -9.31 13.97
CA GLY A 4 -5.86 -8.66 13.81
C GLY A 4 -6.10 -8.19 12.37
N ASP A 5 -7.35 -7.83 12.06
CA ASP A 5 -7.76 -7.27 10.77
C ASP A 5 -7.93 -5.75 10.90
N ILE A 6 -7.16 -4.97 10.14
CA ILE A 6 -7.27 -3.51 10.16
C ILE A 6 -8.66 -3.02 9.69
N ALA A 7 -9.39 -3.82 8.92
CA ALA A 7 -10.76 -3.52 8.55
C ALA A 7 -11.77 -3.69 9.72
N ASN A 8 -11.33 -4.25 10.84
CA ASN A 8 -12.11 -4.33 12.09
C ASN A 8 -11.72 -3.18 13.03
N LEU A 9 -12.52 -2.12 13.05
CA LEU A 9 -12.26 -0.92 13.87
C LEU A 9 -12.06 -1.26 15.36
N GLN A 10 -12.78 -2.25 15.90
CA GLN A 10 -12.67 -2.59 17.31
C GLN A 10 -11.32 -3.22 17.64
N GLU A 11 -10.79 -4.08 16.77
CA GLU A 11 -9.45 -4.67 16.94
C GLU A 11 -8.36 -3.60 16.88
N VAL A 12 -8.44 -2.68 15.90
CA VAL A 12 -7.50 -1.54 15.79
C VAL A 12 -7.57 -0.66 17.04
N ARG A 13 -8.77 -0.30 17.49
CA ARG A 13 -8.96 0.53 18.70
C ARG A 13 -8.37 -0.15 19.93
N SER A 14 -8.64 -1.44 20.13
CA SER A 14 -8.09 -2.20 21.25
C SER A 14 -6.55 -2.22 21.24
N ALA A 15 -5.92 -2.30 20.05
CA ALA A 15 -4.47 -2.24 19.94
C ALA A 15 -3.92 -0.85 20.32
N PHE A 16 -4.55 0.24 19.86
CA PHE A 16 -4.15 1.60 20.21
C PHE A 16 -4.27 1.87 21.73
N GLU A 17 -5.36 1.43 22.35
CA GLU A 17 -5.61 1.58 23.79
C GLU A 17 -4.60 0.76 24.62
N ALA A 18 -4.39 -0.51 24.26
CA ALA A 18 -3.53 -1.41 25.03
C ALA A 18 -2.04 -1.03 24.99
N TRP A 19 -1.56 -0.51 23.83
CA TRP A 19 -0.14 -0.32 23.58
C TRP A 19 0.28 1.16 23.50
N ARG A 20 -0.64 2.11 23.63
CA ARG A 20 -0.37 3.56 23.53
C ARG A 20 0.48 3.88 22.28
N ILE A 21 -0.02 3.46 21.11
CA ILE A 21 0.69 3.58 19.84
C ILE A 21 1.10 5.04 19.60
N SER A 22 2.40 5.28 19.44
CA SER A 22 2.96 6.61 19.17
C SER A 22 3.10 6.87 17.67
N ASP A 23 3.43 5.85 16.90
CA ASP A 23 3.71 5.95 15.47
C ASP A 23 3.05 4.80 14.73
N VAL A 24 2.60 5.06 13.50
CA VAL A 24 2.04 4.05 12.61
C VAL A 24 2.87 3.99 11.36
N VAL A 25 3.37 2.78 11.03
CA VAL A 25 3.92 2.45 9.70
C VAL A 25 2.93 1.50 9.04
N HIS A 26 2.14 2.04 8.13
CA HIS A 26 1.01 1.32 7.52
C HIS A 26 1.42 0.64 6.22
N LEU A 27 1.80 -0.64 6.34
CA LEU A 27 2.15 -1.51 5.20
C LEU A 27 1.03 -2.52 4.87
N ALA A 28 0.03 -2.66 5.75
CA ALA A 28 -1.04 -3.64 5.55
C ALA A 28 -1.92 -3.27 4.35
N ALA A 29 -2.00 -4.16 3.37
CA ALA A 29 -2.82 -3.97 2.17
C ALA A 29 -3.08 -5.30 1.46
N GLU A 30 -4.20 -5.37 0.74
CA GLU A 30 -4.34 -6.27 -0.39
C GLU A 30 -3.58 -5.67 -1.57
N SER A 31 -2.69 -6.45 -2.24
CA SER A 31 -1.71 -5.90 -3.20
C SER A 31 -1.58 -6.67 -4.52
N HIS A 32 -2.42 -7.68 -4.78
CA HIS A 32 -2.34 -8.48 -6.00
C HIS A 32 -3.35 -7.99 -7.04
N VAL A 33 -2.87 -7.40 -8.15
CA VAL A 33 -3.74 -6.77 -9.17
C VAL A 33 -4.79 -7.75 -9.71
N ASP A 34 -4.40 -8.98 -10.11
CA ASP A 34 -5.36 -9.96 -10.66
C ASP A 34 -6.43 -10.35 -9.64
N ARG A 35 -6.08 -10.47 -8.36
CA ARG A 35 -7.07 -10.69 -7.29
C ARG A 35 -8.02 -9.51 -7.16
N SER A 36 -7.55 -8.27 -7.37
CA SER A 36 -8.40 -7.09 -7.31
C SER A 36 -9.44 -7.05 -8.43
N ILE A 37 -9.13 -7.66 -9.58
CA ILE A 37 -10.06 -7.79 -10.70
C ILE A 37 -11.12 -8.85 -10.38
N ALA A 38 -10.73 -9.94 -9.72
CA ALA A 38 -11.64 -11.02 -9.35
C ALA A 38 -12.55 -10.64 -8.17
N ASP A 39 -12.01 -9.98 -7.14
CA ASP A 39 -12.76 -9.50 -5.97
C ASP A 39 -12.30 -8.10 -5.54
N PRO A 40 -12.84 -7.03 -6.14
CA PRO A 40 -12.50 -5.66 -5.77
C PRO A 40 -12.98 -5.29 -4.35
N THR A 41 -13.97 -6.00 -3.80
CA THR A 41 -14.56 -5.69 -2.48
C THR A 41 -13.53 -5.87 -1.36
N ALA A 42 -12.75 -6.94 -1.39
CA ALA A 42 -11.69 -7.19 -0.42
C ALA A 42 -10.67 -6.04 -0.40
N PHE A 43 -10.33 -5.50 -1.58
CA PHE A 43 -9.39 -4.38 -1.72
C PHE A 43 -9.93 -3.08 -1.14
N VAL A 44 -11.19 -2.74 -1.42
CA VAL A 44 -11.83 -1.56 -0.82
C VAL A 44 -11.93 -1.72 0.70
N ARG A 45 -12.34 -2.88 1.17
CA ARG A 45 -12.45 -3.17 2.60
C ARG A 45 -11.10 -3.02 3.31
N THR A 46 -10.05 -3.67 2.81
CA THR A 46 -8.74 -3.64 3.47
C THR A 46 -8.05 -2.29 3.25
N ASN A 47 -7.89 -1.86 1.98
CA ASN A 47 -7.04 -0.72 1.68
C ASN A 47 -7.69 0.62 2.03
N VAL A 48 -9.01 0.75 1.85
CA VAL A 48 -9.71 2.02 2.14
C VAL A 48 -10.24 2.03 3.56
N MET A 49 -11.08 1.05 3.93
CA MET A 49 -11.69 1.03 5.26
C MET A 49 -10.67 0.73 6.35
N GLY A 50 -9.71 -0.17 6.10
CA GLY A 50 -8.63 -0.45 7.04
C GLY A 50 -7.76 0.79 7.30
N THR A 51 -7.39 1.53 6.24
CA THR A 51 -6.68 2.81 6.38
C THR A 51 -7.50 3.82 7.16
N LEU A 52 -8.80 3.95 6.87
CA LEU A 52 -9.69 4.84 7.62
C LEU A 52 -9.73 4.50 9.12
N ASN A 53 -9.82 3.21 9.46
CA ASN A 53 -9.83 2.77 10.86
C ASN A 53 -8.56 3.14 11.61
N LEU A 54 -7.39 2.96 10.98
CA LEU A 54 -6.10 3.37 11.55
C LEU A 54 -6.03 4.89 11.74
N LEU A 55 -6.48 5.67 10.75
CA LEU A 55 -6.52 7.14 10.83
C LEU A 55 -7.45 7.63 11.95
N LEU A 56 -8.62 7.02 12.11
CA LEU A 56 -9.56 7.35 13.19
C LEU A 56 -8.94 7.09 14.56
N CYS A 57 -8.32 5.92 14.74
CA CYS A 57 -7.68 5.57 16.01
C CYS A 57 -6.47 6.47 16.32
N ALA A 58 -5.65 6.80 15.31
CA ALA A 58 -4.55 7.74 15.46
C ALA A 58 -5.05 9.14 15.87
N ARG A 59 -6.04 9.68 15.17
CA ARG A 59 -6.67 10.96 15.51
C ARG A 59 -7.22 10.99 16.94
N ASP A 60 -7.94 9.93 17.33
CA ASP A 60 -8.62 9.88 18.64
C ASP A 60 -7.63 9.64 19.80
N SER A 61 -6.46 9.06 19.52
CA SER A 61 -5.45 8.72 20.53
C SER A 61 -4.34 9.77 20.68
N TRP A 62 -4.05 10.53 19.63
CA TRP A 62 -2.92 11.46 19.62
C TRP A 62 -3.37 12.89 19.99
N ASN A 63 -3.05 13.30 21.21
CA ASN A 63 -3.39 14.64 21.71
C ASN A 63 -2.41 15.73 21.25
N ASP A 64 -1.16 15.37 20.94
CA ASP A 64 -0.11 16.25 20.44
C ASP A 64 0.41 15.70 19.10
N SER A 65 0.03 16.37 18.02
CA SER A 65 0.41 15.94 16.66
C SER A 65 1.91 16.05 16.38
N THR A 66 2.69 16.81 17.16
CA THR A 66 4.13 17.01 16.90
C THR A 66 4.99 15.83 17.32
N ALA A 67 4.49 15.01 18.26
CA ALA A 67 5.20 13.87 18.82
C ALA A 67 4.94 12.54 18.10
N HIS A 68 4.09 12.54 17.07
CA HIS A 68 3.59 11.34 16.41
C HIS A 68 3.87 11.34 14.90
N ARG A 69 3.74 10.16 14.26
CA ARG A 69 3.86 10.02 12.81
C ARG A 69 2.94 8.93 12.25
N PHE A 70 2.20 9.26 11.20
CA PHE A 70 1.47 8.29 10.41
C PHE A 70 2.13 8.14 9.04
N PHE A 71 2.90 7.07 8.84
CA PHE A 71 3.54 6.76 7.58
C PHE A 71 2.69 5.77 6.78
N HIS A 72 2.15 6.21 5.65
CA HIS A 72 1.34 5.41 4.74
C HIS A 72 2.15 4.98 3.53
N VAL A 73 2.34 3.68 3.37
CA VAL A 73 3.01 3.11 2.19
C VAL A 73 2.00 2.91 1.08
N SER A 74 2.12 3.68 0.01
CA SER A 74 1.31 3.61 -1.21
C SER A 74 2.11 3.02 -2.37
N THR A 75 1.70 3.28 -3.60
CA THR A 75 2.28 2.74 -4.83
C THR A 75 2.31 3.79 -5.92
N ASP A 76 3.25 3.70 -6.85
CA ASP A 76 3.30 4.49 -8.08
C ASP A 76 2.12 4.20 -9.03
N GLU A 77 1.48 3.02 -8.90
CA GLU A 77 0.32 2.65 -9.71
C GLU A 77 -0.89 3.59 -9.55
N VAL A 78 -0.91 4.43 -8.50
CA VAL A 78 -1.94 5.46 -8.33
C VAL A 78 -1.85 6.57 -9.39
N PHE A 79 -0.69 6.75 -10.01
CA PHE A 79 -0.47 7.74 -11.06
C PHE A 79 -0.82 7.24 -12.47
N GLY A 80 -1.10 5.94 -12.63
CA GLY A 80 -1.50 5.35 -13.90
C GLY A 80 -0.32 4.84 -14.71
N SER A 81 -0.21 5.25 -15.98
CA SER A 81 0.83 4.77 -16.88
C SER A 81 1.57 5.92 -17.53
N LEU A 82 2.89 5.84 -17.52
CA LEU A 82 3.75 6.70 -18.32
C LEU A 82 3.71 6.29 -19.80
N GLY A 83 4.03 7.25 -20.69
CA GLY A 83 4.34 6.97 -22.08
C GLY A 83 5.72 6.29 -22.23
N GLN A 84 6.41 6.59 -23.34
CA GLN A 84 7.76 6.06 -23.57
C GLN A 84 8.84 6.80 -22.77
N GLU A 85 8.54 8.01 -22.32
CA GLU A 85 9.46 8.89 -21.58
C GLU A 85 8.74 9.57 -20.41
N GLY A 86 9.50 10.04 -19.43
CA GLY A 86 9.02 10.80 -18.29
C GLY A 86 9.11 10.04 -16.98
N TYR A 87 8.70 10.72 -15.91
CA TYR A 87 8.71 10.21 -14.53
C TYR A 87 7.44 10.65 -13.82
N PHE A 88 6.99 9.86 -12.87
CA PHE A 88 6.05 10.31 -11.86
C PHE A 88 6.78 11.14 -10.81
N ILE A 89 6.14 12.21 -10.37
CA ILE A 89 6.59 13.07 -9.27
C ILE A 89 5.45 13.26 -8.29
N GLU A 90 5.71 13.82 -7.13
CA GLU A 90 4.73 13.97 -6.04
C GLU A 90 3.51 14.83 -6.43
N SER A 91 3.65 15.70 -7.45
CA SER A 91 2.56 16.50 -8.02
C SER A 91 1.86 15.88 -9.22
N SER A 92 2.25 14.65 -9.65
CA SER A 92 1.59 13.96 -10.74
C SER A 92 0.11 13.71 -10.40
N PRO A 93 -0.80 13.93 -11.35
CA PRO A 93 -2.22 13.63 -11.12
C PRO A 93 -2.44 12.13 -10.94
N TYR A 94 -3.38 11.76 -10.08
CA TYR A 94 -3.79 10.38 -9.92
C TYR A 94 -4.66 9.94 -11.10
N ASP A 95 -4.30 8.78 -11.70
CA ASP A 95 -5.03 8.13 -12.81
C ASP A 95 -5.00 6.60 -12.61
N PRO A 96 -5.52 6.06 -11.48
CA PRO A 96 -5.45 4.63 -11.18
C PRO A 96 -6.27 3.82 -12.19
N ARG A 97 -5.70 2.70 -12.69
CA ARG A 97 -6.28 1.90 -13.79
C ARG A 97 -6.62 0.45 -13.41
N SER A 98 -6.56 0.12 -12.12
CA SER A 98 -7.00 -1.17 -11.59
C SER A 98 -7.80 -0.97 -10.30
N PRO A 99 -8.64 -1.94 -9.88
CA PRO A 99 -9.30 -1.86 -8.57
C PRO A 99 -8.30 -1.75 -7.42
N TYR A 100 -7.14 -2.41 -7.51
CA TYR A 100 -6.04 -2.25 -6.56
C TYR A 100 -5.56 -0.81 -6.49
N SER A 101 -5.08 -0.25 -7.61
CA SER A 101 -4.55 1.12 -7.62
C SER A 101 -5.62 2.16 -7.26
N ALA A 102 -6.89 1.94 -7.64
CA ALA A 102 -8.01 2.79 -7.22
C ALA A 102 -8.24 2.73 -5.71
N SER A 103 -8.14 1.56 -5.08
CA SER A 103 -8.26 1.43 -3.62
C SER A 103 -7.11 2.11 -2.88
N LYS A 104 -5.88 2.02 -3.41
CA LYS A 104 -4.71 2.73 -2.85
C LYS A 104 -4.84 4.23 -3.03
N ALA A 105 -5.26 4.72 -4.20
CA ALA A 105 -5.54 6.14 -4.42
C ALA A 105 -6.62 6.68 -3.46
N GLY A 106 -7.68 5.91 -3.22
CA GLY A 106 -8.71 6.26 -2.23
C GLY A 106 -8.15 6.37 -0.81
N ALA A 107 -7.28 5.44 -0.42
CA ALA A 107 -6.57 5.49 0.86
C ALA A 107 -5.67 6.72 0.98
N ASP A 108 -4.87 7.03 -0.06
CA ASP A 108 -4.00 8.21 -0.11
C ASP A 108 -4.80 9.51 0.06
N HIS A 109 -5.96 9.62 -0.59
CA HIS A 109 -6.84 10.76 -0.43
C HIS A 109 -7.41 10.90 0.99
N LEU A 110 -7.76 9.78 1.66
CA LEU A 110 -8.16 9.80 3.07
C LEU A 110 -7.01 10.27 3.96
N VAL A 111 -5.80 9.77 3.78
CA VAL A 111 -4.62 10.18 4.55
C VAL A 111 -4.38 11.68 4.40
N ARG A 112 -4.39 12.21 3.17
CA ARG A 112 -4.26 13.66 2.90
C ARG A 112 -5.40 14.47 3.52
N ALA A 113 -6.64 13.98 3.45
CA ALA A 113 -7.79 14.64 4.04
C ALA A 113 -7.67 14.75 5.57
N PHE A 114 -7.14 13.71 6.24
CA PHE A 114 -6.92 13.75 7.68
C PHE A 114 -5.83 14.75 8.09
N PHE A 115 -4.79 14.93 7.28
CA PHE A 115 -3.84 16.02 7.48
C PHE A 115 -4.51 17.39 7.37
N HIS A 116 -5.23 17.65 6.29
CA HIS A 116 -5.84 18.96 6.05
C HIS A 116 -6.98 19.30 7.02
N THR A 117 -7.74 18.28 7.44
CA THR A 117 -8.93 18.49 8.28
C THR A 117 -8.60 18.46 9.78
N TYR A 118 -7.72 17.56 10.19
CA TYR A 118 -7.43 17.28 11.60
C TYR A 118 -6.00 17.59 12.02
N GLY A 119 -5.13 17.98 11.08
CA GLY A 119 -3.72 18.23 11.37
C GLY A 119 -2.93 16.97 11.70
N LEU A 120 -3.40 15.78 11.31
CA LEU A 120 -2.71 14.52 11.61
C LEU A 120 -1.33 14.50 10.90
N PRO A 121 -0.22 14.23 11.61
CA PRO A 121 1.12 14.27 11.03
C PRO A 121 1.36 13.05 10.13
N ILE A 122 1.19 13.22 8.82
CA ILE A 122 1.28 12.14 7.84
C ILE A 122 2.56 12.22 7.00
N VAL A 123 2.98 11.05 6.51
CA VAL A 123 3.91 10.89 5.38
C VAL A 123 3.31 9.84 4.45
N ILE A 124 3.41 10.04 3.14
CA ILE A 124 3.00 9.07 2.11
C ILE A 124 4.22 8.77 1.25
N SER A 125 4.51 7.49 1.00
CA SER A 125 5.45 7.05 -0.04
C SER A 125 4.69 6.38 -1.19
N ASN A 126 5.06 6.74 -2.42
CA ASN A 126 4.54 6.10 -3.64
C ASN A 126 5.70 5.30 -4.27
N CYS A 127 5.96 4.11 -3.76
CA CYS A 127 7.07 3.29 -4.21
C CYS A 127 6.76 2.58 -5.53
N SER A 128 7.79 2.33 -6.32
CA SER A 128 7.77 1.42 -7.46
C SER A 128 7.78 -0.05 -7.01
N ASN A 129 7.99 -1.00 -7.93
CA ASN A 129 8.01 -2.42 -7.58
C ASN A 129 9.18 -2.74 -6.66
N ASN A 130 8.89 -3.10 -5.42
CA ASN A 130 9.90 -3.55 -4.47
C ASN A 130 10.36 -4.97 -4.77
N TYR A 131 11.64 -5.25 -4.52
CA TYR A 131 12.20 -6.60 -4.56
C TYR A 131 13.21 -6.81 -3.43
N GLY A 132 13.41 -8.06 -3.04
CA GLY A 132 14.39 -8.42 -2.01
C GLY A 132 14.07 -9.71 -1.27
N PRO A 133 14.85 -10.02 -0.22
CA PRO A 133 14.64 -11.19 0.63
C PRO A 133 13.22 -11.21 1.22
N ASN A 134 12.67 -12.40 1.38
CA ASN A 134 11.34 -12.64 1.96
C ASN A 134 10.16 -12.08 1.12
N GLN A 135 10.39 -11.65 -0.12
CA GLN A 135 9.29 -11.27 -1.00
C GLN A 135 8.33 -12.46 -1.22
N PHE A 136 7.02 -12.19 -1.17
CA PHE A 136 6.01 -13.24 -1.26
C PHE A 136 6.10 -14.00 -2.59
N PRO A 137 6.04 -15.36 -2.58
CA PRO A 137 6.35 -16.22 -3.73
C PRO A 137 5.49 -16.01 -4.99
N GLU A 138 4.30 -15.41 -4.87
CA GLU A 138 3.44 -15.10 -6.01
C GLU A 138 3.91 -13.90 -6.85
N LYS A 139 4.82 -13.09 -6.32
CA LYS A 139 5.36 -11.91 -7.02
C LYS A 139 6.38 -12.32 -8.07
N LEU A 140 6.53 -11.48 -9.11
CA LEU A 140 7.25 -11.81 -10.34
C LEU A 140 8.63 -12.40 -10.11
N ILE A 141 9.51 -11.73 -9.36
CA ILE A 141 10.89 -12.19 -9.17
C ILE A 141 10.97 -13.54 -8.45
N PRO A 142 10.38 -13.74 -7.25
CA PRO A 142 10.44 -15.03 -6.60
C PRO A 142 9.67 -16.12 -7.38
N LEU A 143 8.60 -15.79 -8.09
CA LEU A 143 7.88 -16.75 -8.93
C LEU A 143 8.77 -17.27 -10.08
N ILE A 144 9.48 -16.37 -10.76
CA ILE A 144 10.41 -16.76 -11.83
C ILE A 144 11.52 -17.65 -11.26
N ILE A 145 12.12 -17.26 -10.14
CA ILE A 145 13.20 -18.03 -9.50
C ILE A 145 12.71 -19.44 -9.15
N ASN A 146 11.57 -19.57 -8.48
CA ASN A 146 11.01 -20.84 -8.07
C ASN A 146 10.67 -21.74 -9.29
N ASN A 147 10.05 -21.16 -10.32
CA ASN A 147 9.73 -21.92 -11.53
C ASN A 147 10.98 -22.43 -12.25
N LEU A 148 12.04 -21.60 -12.34
CA LEU A 148 13.31 -22.01 -12.92
C LEU A 148 13.96 -23.15 -12.13
N LEU A 149 13.98 -23.08 -10.80
CA LEU A 149 14.54 -24.12 -9.94
C LEU A 149 13.78 -25.43 -10.04
N GLU A 150 12.47 -25.38 -10.27
CA GLU A 150 11.60 -26.55 -10.39
C GLU A 150 11.42 -27.03 -11.85
N GLY A 151 12.06 -26.39 -12.82
CA GLY A 151 11.93 -26.71 -14.24
C GLY A 151 10.53 -26.46 -14.81
N ARG A 152 9.77 -25.52 -14.22
CA ARG A 152 8.44 -25.13 -14.68
C ARG A 152 8.51 -23.98 -15.68
N ASP A 153 7.48 -23.86 -16.52
CA ASP A 153 7.34 -22.75 -17.46
C ASP A 153 7.24 -21.40 -16.75
N LEU A 154 7.81 -20.37 -17.39
CA LEU A 154 7.74 -19.01 -16.88
C LEU A 154 6.49 -18.30 -17.41
N PRO A 155 5.68 -17.68 -16.52
CA PRO A 155 4.53 -16.92 -16.96
C PRO A 155 4.97 -15.62 -17.65
N VAL A 156 4.49 -15.38 -18.86
CA VAL A 156 4.68 -14.13 -19.59
C VAL A 156 3.34 -13.43 -19.77
N TYR A 157 3.19 -12.26 -19.20
CA TYR A 157 1.98 -11.47 -19.36
C TYR A 157 1.97 -10.74 -20.69
N GLY A 158 0.90 -10.97 -21.47
CA GLY A 158 0.72 -10.38 -22.80
C GLY A 158 1.88 -10.72 -23.72
N LYS A 159 2.59 -9.72 -24.26
CA LYS A 159 3.75 -9.88 -25.14
C LYS A 159 5.10 -9.74 -24.41
N GLY A 160 5.10 -9.63 -23.08
CA GLY A 160 6.31 -9.43 -22.30
C GLY A 160 6.97 -8.06 -22.48
N LEU A 161 6.24 -7.05 -22.95
CA LEU A 161 6.77 -5.72 -23.22
C LEU A 161 6.58 -4.74 -22.06
N ASN A 162 6.11 -5.22 -20.92
CA ASN A 162 5.91 -4.38 -19.74
C ASN A 162 7.26 -3.93 -19.18
N VAL A 163 7.44 -2.62 -19.04
CA VAL A 163 8.58 -2.00 -18.35
C VAL A 163 8.18 -1.69 -16.93
N ARG A 164 9.07 -1.97 -15.98
CA ARG A 164 8.89 -1.67 -14.55
C ARG A 164 10.17 -1.10 -13.98
N ASP A 165 9.99 -0.15 -13.09
CA ASP A 165 11.06 0.30 -12.20
C ASP A 165 11.14 -0.62 -10.97
N TRP A 166 12.33 -0.88 -10.46
CA TRP A 166 12.57 -1.82 -9.37
C TRP A 166 13.37 -1.16 -8.25
N LEU A 167 12.78 -1.17 -7.05
CA LEU A 167 13.36 -0.61 -5.84
C LEU A 167 13.81 -1.75 -4.91
N TRP A 168 15.08 -1.72 -4.49
CA TRP A 168 15.57 -2.63 -3.46
C TRP A 168 14.85 -2.35 -2.13
N VAL A 169 14.27 -3.38 -1.51
CA VAL A 169 13.40 -3.21 -0.34
C VAL A 169 14.08 -2.54 0.86
N MET A 170 15.42 -2.66 0.97
CA MET A 170 16.17 -2.01 2.06
C MET A 170 16.44 -0.52 1.79
N ASP A 171 16.25 -0.05 0.55
CA ASP A 171 16.34 1.36 0.21
C ASP A 171 14.99 2.08 0.42
N HIS A 172 13.88 1.30 0.41
CA HIS A 172 12.55 1.79 0.73
C HIS A 172 12.34 1.88 2.23
#